data_d3df7dc1e963ec8af1fee045a77fcdc2
#
_entry.id   d3df7dc1e963ec8af1fee045a77fcdc2
#
_cell.length_a   1.000
_cell.length_b   1.000
_cell.length_c   1.000
_cell.angle_alpha   90.00
_cell.angle_beta   90.00
_cell.angle_gamma   90.00
#
_symmetry.space_group_name_H-M   'P 1'
#
loop_
_entity.id
_entity.type
_entity.pdbx_description
1 polymer ?
#
loop_
_entity_poly.entity_id
_entity_poly.type
_entity_poly.pdbx_seq_one_letter_code
_entity_poly.pdbx_strand_id
1 'polypeptide(L)'
;LLNRTQQKIFSYILFIVHDQDKADDIFQETFLKVIYRLQQGMYATTGKFCAWVMRIAHNVIMDSFRDTAADPVVECPDNKNLANMGSVDLLESNIENHFVNTQVMADVRRLLDNLPTPQREVVYMRYYQDMSFKEIAETTSVSINTALGRMRYAILNMRRMARENGVLLQTV
;
A
#
# COMPACT_ATOMS: atom_id res chain seq x y z
N LEU A 1 -20.64 3.38 0.11
CA LEU A 1 -19.73 2.22 0.03
C LEU A 1 -18.75 2.39 -1.14
N LEU A 2 -19.22 2.70 -2.35
CA LEU A 2 -18.36 2.76 -3.55
C LEU A 2 -17.24 3.80 -3.42
N ASN A 3 -17.55 5.04 -3.00
CA ASN A 3 -16.56 6.11 -2.87
C ASN A 3 -15.46 5.78 -1.85
N ARG A 4 -15.80 5.14 -0.72
CA ARG A 4 -14.80 4.73 0.27
C ARG A 4 -13.89 3.63 -0.26
N THR A 5 -14.44 2.69 -1.04
CA THR A 5 -13.64 1.63 -1.67
C THR A 5 -12.70 2.22 -2.72
N GLN A 6 -13.16 3.16 -3.54
CA GLN A 6 -12.34 3.85 -4.53
C GLN A 6 -11.15 4.56 -3.89
N GLN A 7 -11.40 5.36 -2.85
CA GLN A 7 -10.33 6.06 -2.12
C GLN A 7 -9.30 5.09 -1.52
N LYS A 8 -9.76 4.00 -0.90
CA LYS A 8 -8.87 2.98 -0.32
C LYS A 8 -8.00 2.30 -1.37
N ILE A 9 -8.58 1.96 -2.52
CA ILE A 9 -7.85 1.31 -3.61
C ILE A 9 -6.86 2.27 -4.25
N PHE A 10 -7.26 3.51 -4.52
CA PHE A 10 -6.37 4.53 -5.06
C PHE A 10 -5.18 4.81 -4.13
N SER A 11 -5.45 5.01 -2.83
CA SER A 11 -4.40 5.21 -1.82
C SER A 11 -3.43 4.04 -1.74
N TYR A 12 -3.92 2.80 -1.88
CA TYR A 12 -3.10 1.61 -1.94
C TYR A 12 -2.19 1.60 -3.17
N ILE A 13 -2.76 1.84 -4.35
CA ILE A 13 -2.01 1.86 -5.61
C ILE A 13 -0.91 2.92 -5.52
N LEU A 14 -1.27 4.15 -5.15
CA LEU A 14 -0.33 5.27 -5.03
C LEU A 14 0.78 4.99 -4.01
N PHE A 15 0.43 4.37 -2.87
CA PHE A 15 1.40 3.99 -1.84
C PHE A 15 2.43 2.96 -2.34
N ILE A 16 2.03 2.08 -3.25
CA ILE A 16 2.94 1.06 -3.79
C ILE A 16 3.76 1.60 -4.98
N VAL A 17 3.13 2.38 -5.86
CA VAL A 17 3.74 2.82 -7.13
C VAL A 17 4.58 4.09 -6.97
N HIS A 18 4.24 4.99 -6.02
CA HIS A 18 4.88 6.28 -5.77
C HIS A 18 4.88 7.27 -6.96
N ASP A 19 4.00 7.08 -7.91
CA ASP A 19 3.87 7.89 -9.11
C ASP A 19 2.39 8.12 -9.36
N GLN A 20 1.97 9.40 -9.44
CA GLN A 20 0.57 9.78 -9.57
C GLN A 20 -0.01 9.33 -10.92
N ASP A 21 0.70 9.57 -12.00
CA ASP A 21 0.22 9.27 -13.34
C ASP A 21 0.05 7.76 -13.54
N LYS A 22 1.05 6.98 -13.10
CA LYS A 22 0.97 5.52 -13.08
C LYS A 22 -0.13 5.00 -12.16
N ALA A 23 -0.34 5.65 -11.01
CA ALA A 23 -1.40 5.26 -10.09
C ALA A 23 -2.80 5.49 -10.71
N ASP A 24 -2.99 6.59 -11.43
CA ASP A 24 -4.24 6.87 -12.15
C ASP A 24 -4.50 5.83 -13.25
N ASP A 25 -3.49 5.47 -14.05
CA ASP A 25 -3.60 4.45 -15.08
C ASP A 25 -3.95 3.07 -14.51
N ILE A 26 -3.23 2.65 -13.47
CA ILE A 26 -3.47 1.38 -12.76
C ILE A 26 -4.86 1.36 -12.11
N PHE A 27 -5.29 2.50 -11.57
CA PHE A 27 -6.62 2.62 -10.97
C PHE A 27 -7.72 2.45 -12.02
N GLN A 28 -7.60 3.12 -13.17
CA GLN A 28 -8.54 2.99 -14.27
C GLN A 28 -8.60 1.54 -14.78
N GLU A 29 -7.46 0.92 -15.02
CA GLU A 29 -7.39 -0.48 -15.46
C GLU A 29 -8.01 -1.44 -14.41
N THR A 30 -7.73 -1.21 -13.13
CA THR A 30 -8.31 -1.98 -12.03
C THR A 30 -9.84 -1.93 -12.07
N PHE A 31 -10.41 -0.72 -12.21
CA PHE A 31 -11.87 -0.57 -12.23
C PHE A 31 -12.51 -1.11 -13.50
N LEU A 32 -11.87 -1.03 -14.64
CA LEU A 32 -12.34 -1.70 -15.87
C LEU A 32 -12.39 -3.23 -15.66
N LYS A 33 -11.35 -3.81 -15.07
CA LYS A 33 -11.33 -5.26 -14.74
C LYS A 33 -12.39 -5.63 -13.70
N VAL A 34 -12.64 -4.75 -12.71
CA VAL A 34 -13.71 -4.93 -11.71
C VAL A 34 -15.08 -4.97 -12.39
N ILE A 35 -15.40 -3.99 -13.23
CA ILE A 35 -16.68 -3.91 -13.95
C ILE A 35 -16.88 -5.14 -14.82
N TYR A 36 -15.87 -5.50 -15.60
CA TYR A 36 -15.92 -6.69 -16.47
C TYR A 36 -16.20 -7.98 -15.68
N ARG A 37 -15.49 -8.20 -14.57
CA ARG A 37 -15.69 -9.39 -13.72
C ARG A 37 -17.03 -9.39 -13.00
N LEU A 38 -17.56 -8.22 -12.62
CA LEU A 38 -18.91 -8.10 -12.04
C LEU A 38 -19.99 -8.47 -13.07
N GLN A 39 -19.85 -8.01 -14.31
CA GLN A 39 -20.77 -8.37 -15.40
C GLN A 39 -20.78 -9.87 -15.71
N GLN A 40 -19.66 -10.54 -15.52
CA GLN A 40 -19.53 -11.98 -15.67
C GLN A 40 -19.98 -12.80 -14.43
N GLY A 41 -20.44 -12.12 -13.37
CA GLY A 41 -20.85 -12.80 -12.14
C GLY A 41 -19.70 -13.43 -11.35
N MET A 42 -18.47 -13.02 -11.60
CA MET A 42 -17.27 -13.58 -10.93
C MET A 42 -17.06 -13.10 -9.49
N TYR A 43 -17.92 -12.24 -8.98
CA TYR A 43 -17.91 -11.83 -7.58
C TYR A 43 -18.92 -12.66 -6.78
N ALA A 44 -18.40 -13.51 -5.90
CA ALA A 44 -19.25 -14.15 -4.89
C ALA A 44 -19.61 -13.14 -3.80
N THR A 45 -20.90 -12.98 -3.49
CA THR A 45 -21.44 -12.01 -2.49
C THR A 45 -21.05 -12.42 -1.05
N THR A 46 -19.76 -12.53 -0.77
CA THR A 46 -19.20 -12.91 0.54
C THR A 46 -19.04 -11.71 1.51
N GLY A 47 -19.48 -10.52 1.12
CA GLY A 47 -19.30 -9.30 1.90
C GLY A 47 -17.86 -8.72 1.88
N LYS A 48 -16.92 -9.36 1.21
CA LYS A 48 -15.51 -8.96 1.15
C LYS A 48 -15.15 -8.21 -0.14
N PHE A 49 -16.02 -7.33 -0.60
CA PHE A 49 -15.85 -6.61 -1.86
C PHE A 49 -14.51 -5.84 -1.94
N CYS A 50 -14.14 -5.14 -0.87
CA CYS A 50 -12.89 -4.37 -0.83
C CYS A 50 -11.66 -5.27 -1.00
N ALA A 51 -11.60 -6.42 -0.30
CA ALA A 51 -10.50 -7.37 -0.44
C ALA A 51 -10.43 -7.99 -1.85
N TRP A 52 -11.59 -8.25 -2.46
CA TRP A 52 -11.66 -8.76 -3.83
C TRP A 52 -11.15 -7.73 -4.86
N VAL A 53 -11.54 -6.44 -4.74
CA VAL A 53 -11.02 -5.36 -5.58
C VAL A 53 -9.53 -5.15 -5.34
N MET A 54 -9.08 -5.22 -4.07
CA MET A 54 -7.67 -5.10 -3.71
C MET A 54 -6.80 -6.17 -4.41
N ARG A 55 -7.31 -7.41 -4.50
CA ARG A 55 -6.63 -8.49 -5.22
C ARG A 55 -6.50 -8.19 -6.72
N ILE A 56 -7.52 -7.56 -7.32
CA ILE A 56 -7.45 -7.15 -8.73
C ILE A 56 -6.41 -6.05 -8.89
N ALA A 57 -6.41 -5.03 -8.02
CA ALA A 57 -5.44 -3.95 -8.02
C ALA A 57 -4.00 -4.47 -7.83
N HIS A 58 -3.78 -5.39 -6.88
CA HIS A 58 -2.48 -6.04 -6.69
C HIS A 58 -1.96 -6.67 -7.98
N ASN A 59 -2.80 -7.45 -8.66
CA ASN A 59 -2.40 -8.09 -9.91
C ASN A 59 -2.04 -7.07 -11.01
N VAL A 60 -2.83 -5.99 -11.14
CA VAL A 60 -2.52 -4.92 -12.12
C VAL A 60 -1.20 -4.23 -11.80
N ILE A 61 -0.92 -3.95 -10.51
CA ILE A 61 0.37 -3.39 -10.08
C ILE A 61 1.53 -4.33 -10.45
N MET A 62 1.37 -5.63 -10.14
CA MET A 62 2.43 -6.61 -10.44
C MET A 62 2.66 -6.78 -11.94
N ASP A 63 1.60 -6.73 -12.75
CA ASP A 63 1.71 -6.74 -14.22
C ASP A 63 2.44 -5.49 -14.71
N SER A 64 2.09 -4.29 -14.23
CA SER A 64 2.76 -3.04 -14.57
C SER A 64 4.27 -3.05 -14.23
N PHE A 65 4.65 -3.61 -13.08
CA PHE A 65 6.07 -3.75 -12.72
C PHE A 65 6.82 -4.74 -13.61
N ARG A 66 6.14 -5.79 -14.06
CA ARG A 66 6.73 -6.78 -14.96
C ARG A 66 6.97 -6.19 -16.35
N ASP A 67 6.02 -5.41 -16.86
CA ASP A 67 6.13 -4.73 -18.15
C ASP A 67 7.25 -3.69 -18.13
N THR A 68 7.38 -2.93 -17.04
CA THR A 68 8.48 -1.95 -16.86
C THR A 68 9.85 -2.63 -16.73
N ALA A 69 9.93 -3.83 -16.15
CA ALA A 69 11.18 -4.59 -16.03
C ALA A 69 11.61 -5.26 -17.36
N ALA A 70 10.67 -5.46 -18.29
CA ALA A 70 10.93 -5.99 -19.63
C ALA A 70 11.45 -4.92 -20.60
N ASP A 71 11.29 -3.62 -20.28
CA ASP A 71 11.77 -2.49 -21.07
C ASP A 71 13.05 -1.91 -20.42
N PRO A 72 14.27 -2.12 -20.99
CA PRO A 72 15.53 -1.80 -20.31
C PRO A 72 15.92 -0.32 -20.31
N VAL A 73 14.97 0.58 -20.42
CA VAL A 73 15.23 2.03 -20.35
C VAL A 73 14.18 2.73 -19.51
N VAL A 74 14.35 2.77 -18.19
CA VAL A 74 13.97 3.96 -17.40
C VAL A 74 14.83 4.03 -16.14
N GLU A 75 15.68 5.05 -16.10
CA GLU A 75 16.35 5.54 -14.91
C GLU A 75 15.35 5.69 -13.74
N CYS A 76 15.74 5.24 -12.55
CA CYS A 76 15.02 5.53 -11.32
C CYS A 76 14.82 7.05 -11.21
N PRO A 77 13.59 7.57 -11.18
CA PRO A 77 13.40 8.97 -10.88
C PRO A 77 13.88 9.24 -9.47
N ASP A 78 14.82 10.15 -9.38
CA ASP A 78 15.35 10.70 -8.14
C ASP A 78 14.19 11.14 -7.23
N ASN A 79 14.17 10.63 -6.02
CA ASN A 79 13.10 10.67 -5.01
C ASN A 79 12.91 12.08 -4.42
N LYS A 80 12.75 13.14 -5.24
CA LYS A 80 12.73 14.54 -4.79
C LYS A 80 11.38 15.24 -4.74
N ASN A 81 10.27 14.63 -5.14
CA ASN A 81 8.98 15.34 -5.24
C ASN A 81 7.85 14.83 -4.32
N LEU A 82 8.14 13.99 -3.30
CA LEU A 82 7.09 13.50 -2.40
C LEU A 82 6.77 14.45 -1.22
N ALA A 83 7.45 15.59 -1.12
CA ALA A 83 7.24 16.55 -0.02
C ALA A 83 5.97 17.41 -0.16
N ASN A 84 5.28 17.37 -1.32
CA ASN A 84 4.16 18.26 -1.62
C ASN A 84 2.82 17.58 -1.94
N MET A 85 2.69 16.27 -1.71
CA MET A 85 1.38 15.65 -1.84
C MET A 85 0.61 15.81 -0.54
N GLY A 86 -0.41 16.66 -0.63
CA GLY A 86 -1.29 17.05 0.46
C GLY A 86 -1.70 15.88 1.33
N SER A 87 -1.59 16.11 2.62
CA SER A 87 -2.10 15.25 3.67
C SER A 87 -3.51 14.79 3.32
N VAL A 88 -3.66 13.51 3.02
CA VAL A 88 -4.97 12.89 3.17
C VAL A 88 -5.23 12.91 4.68
N ASP A 89 -6.07 13.83 5.06
CA ASP A 89 -6.58 14.04 6.41
C ASP A 89 -7.39 12.79 6.82
N LEU A 90 -6.73 11.82 7.42
CA LEU A 90 -7.35 10.59 7.90
C LEU A 90 -7.30 10.42 9.42
N LEU A 91 -6.91 11.47 10.16
CA LEU A 91 -6.95 11.43 11.62
C LEU A 91 -7.34 12.80 12.18
N GLU A 92 -8.64 13.06 12.29
CA GLU A 92 -9.15 14.02 13.26
C GLU A 92 -8.97 13.43 14.66
N SER A 93 -8.00 13.92 15.43
CA SER A 93 -8.15 14.07 16.89
C SER A 93 -6.97 14.81 17.53
N ASN A 94 -7.31 15.92 18.21
CA ASN A 94 -6.59 16.66 19.24
C ASN A 94 -5.27 17.39 18.88
N ILE A 95 -5.37 18.73 18.96
CA ILE A 95 -4.39 19.73 18.50
C ILE A 95 -3.04 19.73 19.27
N GLU A 96 -2.96 19.27 20.50
CA GLU A 96 -1.71 19.26 21.29
C GLU A 96 -0.81 18.04 21.01
N ASN A 97 -1.38 16.92 20.61
CA ASN A 97 -0.63 15.76 20.09
C ASN A 97 -0.28 15.87 18.60
N HIS A 98 -0.77 16.90 17.91
CA HIS A 98 -0.71 16.99 16.45
C HIS A 98 0.72 17.20 15.92
N PHE A 99 1.55 18.01 16.60
CA PHE A 99 2.91 18.29 16.11
C PHE A 99 3.87 17.11 16.30
N VAL A 100 3.81 16.43 17.44
CA VAL A 100 4.64 15.25 17.71
C VAL A 100 4.19 14.07 16.83
N ASN A 101 2.88 13.88 16.66
CA ASN A 101 2.32 12.86 15.79
C ASN A 101 2.64 13.11 14.30
N THR A 102 2.67 14.35 13.85
CA THR A 102 2.95 14.66 12.43
C THR A 102 4.39 14.31 12.06
N GLN A 103 5.37 14.61 12.92
CA GLN A 103 6.76 14.26 12.69
C GLN A 103 6.96 12.73 12.74
N VAL A 104 6.42 12.07 13.77
CA VAL A 104 6.49 10.61 13.89
C VAL A 104 5.83 9.91 12.69
N MET A 105 4.68 10.40 12.23
CA MET A 105 4.00 9.84 11.05
C MET A 105 4.80 10.07 9.75
N ALA A 106 5.47 11.21 9.61
CA ALA A 106 6.36 11.47 8.48
C ALA A 106 7.56 10.52 8.50
N ASP A 107 8.15 10.30 9.67
CA ASP A 107 9.29 9.37 9.83
C ASP A 107 8.88 7.93 9.58
N VAL A 108 7.73 7.49 10.10
CA VAL A 108 7.16 6.15 9.81
C VAL A 108 6.91 5.98 8.32
N ARG A 109 6.37 7.00 7.62
CA ARG A 109 6.14 6.94 6.17
C ARG A 109 7.46 6.77 5.42
N ARG A 110 8.50 7.54 5.76
CA ARG A 110 9.84 7.39 5.17
C ARG A 110 10.42 5.98 5.39
N LEU A 111 10.23 5.41 6.58
CA LEU A 111 10.67 4.04 6.86
C LEU A 111 9.92 3.01 6.01
N LEU A 112 8.60 3.21 5.82
CA LEU A 112 7.78 2.35 4.97
C LEU A 112 8.20 2.44 3.49
N ASP A 113 8.50 3.64 3.00
CA ASP A 113 8.90 3.87 1.61
C ASP A 113 10.24 3.18 1.27
N ASN A 114 11.11 3.01 2.27
CA ASN A 114 12.37 2.30 2.12
C ASN A 114 12.28 0.77 2.27
N LEU A 115 11.10 0.23 2.56
CA LEU A 115 10.90 -1.22 2.61
C LEU A 115 10.82 -1.81 1.19
N PRO A 116 11.30 -3.06 1.00
CA PRO A 116 10.99 -3.83 -0.20
C PRO A 116 9.47 -3.91 -0.42
N THR A 117 9.03 -3.78 -1.69
CA THR A 117 7.60 -3.76 -2.06
C THR A 117 6.76 -4.84 -1.37
N PRO A 118 7.17 -6.13 -1.33
CA PRO A 118 6.34 -7.16 -0.68
C PRO A 118 6.19 -6.97 0.83
N GLN A 119 7.16 -6.37 1.50
CA GLN A 119 7.10 -6.08 2.94
C GLN A 119 6.22 -4.85 3.21
N ARG A 120 6.39 -3.78 2.41
CA ARG A 120 5.60 -2.56 2.47
C ARG A 120 4.12 -2.85 2.25
N GLU A 121 3.81 -3.68 1.27
CA GLU A 121 2.46 -4.08 0.91
C GLU A 121 1.74 -4.82 2.05
N VAL A 122 2.39 -5.79 2.68
CA VAL A 122 1.81 -6.53 3.82
C VAL A 122 1.53 -5.60 4.99
N VAL A 123 2.43 -4.64 5.29
CA VAL A 123 2.21 -3.63 6.34
C VAL A 123 0.99 -2.78 6.00
N TYR A 124 0.90 -2.28 4.75
CA TYR A 124 -0.23 -1.47 4.31
C TYR A 124 -1.57 -2.22 4.45
N MET A 125 -1.65 -3.42 3.91
CA MET A 125 -2.86 -4.24 3.97
C MET A 125 -3.28 -4.54 5.42
N ARG A 126 -2.33 -4.79 6.31
CA ARG A 126 -2.61 -5.12 7.70
C ARG A 126 -3.09 -3.92 8.50
N TYR A 127 -2.39 -2.78 8.42
CA TYR A 127 -2.63 -1.62 9.30
C TYR A 127 -3.58 -0.58 8.72
N TYR A 128 -3.59 -0.39 7.39
CA TYR A 128 -4.47 0.60 6.76
C TYR A 128 -5.76 0.00 6.20
N GLN A 129 -5.79 -1.29 5.93
CA GLN A 129 -6.95 -1.98 5.38
C GLN A 129 -7.58 -2.99 6.34
N ASP A 130 -7.01 -3.17 7.53
CA ASP A 130 -7.47 -4.10 8.57
C ASP A 130 -7.63 -5.55 8.08
N MET A 131 -6.85 -5.94 7.07
CA MET A 131 -6.91 -7.29 6.51
C MET A 131 -6.27 -8.32 7.43
N SER A 132 -6.88 -9.50 7.53
CA SER A 132 -6.26 -10.65 8.19
C SER A 132 -5.09 -11.19 7.35
N PHE A 133 -4.14 -11.90 7.97
CA PHE A 133 -3.04 -12.52 7.23
C PHE A 133 -3.50 -13.55 6.19
N LYS A 134 -4.65 -14.18 6.41
CA LYS A 134 -5.28 -15.05 5.43
C LYS A 134 -5.72 -14.26 4.19
N GLU A 135 -6.39 -13.13 4.37
CA GLU A 135 -6.82 -12.26 3.26
C GLU A 135 -5.63 -11.64 2.52
N ILE A 136 -4.57 -11.24 3.25
CA ILE A 136 -3.33 -10.75 2.66
C ILE A 136 -2.68 -11.85 1.80
N ALA A 137 -2.58 -13.07 2.33
CA ALA A 137 -2.02 -14.21 1.61
C ALA A 137 -2.82 -14.52 0.33
N GLU A 138 -4.15 -14.54 0.42
CA GLU A 138 -5.05 -14.73 -0.73
C GLU A 138 -4.90 -13.59 -1.76
N THR A 139 -4.77 -12.34 -1.30
CA THR A 139 -4.63 -11.15 -2.15
C THR A 139 -3.30 -11.15 -2.90
N THR A 140 -2.21 -11.46 -2.21
CA THR A 140 -0.85 -11.45 -2.77
C THR A 140 -0.41 -12.80 -3.34
N SER A 141 -1.31 -13.79 -3.38
CA SER A 141 -1.08 -15.12 -3.93
C SER A 141 0.13 -15.86 -3.31
N VAL A 142 0.27 -15.74 -2.00
CA VAL A 142 1.33 -16.42 -1.23
C VAL A 142 0.75 -17.26 -0.09
N SER A 143 1.58 -18.05 0.59
CA SER A 143 1.16 -18.76 1.80
C SER A 143 0.97 -17.79 2.99
N ILE A 144 0.15 -18.17 3.96
CA ILE A 144 -0.03 -17.40 5.21
C ILE A 144 1.32 -17.26 5.93
N ASN A 145 2.14 -18.31 5.95
CA ASN A 145 3.47 -18.27 6.55
C ASN A 145 4.39 -17.27 5.85
N THR A 146 4.29 -17.15 4.53
CA THR A 146 5.02 -16.14 3.75
C THR A 146 4.56 -14.73 4.11
N ALA A 147 3.25 -14.49 4.22
CA ALA A 147 2.71 -13.20 4.64
C ALA A 147 3.17 -12.81 6.06
N LEU A 148 3.12 -13.74 7.01
CA LEU A 148 3.65 -13.56 8.37
C LEU A 148 5.16 -13.26 8.36
N GLY A 149 5.93 -14.00 7.56
CA GLY A 149 7.37 -13.78 7.39
C GLY A 149 7.67 -12.38 6.84
N ARG A 150 6.95 -11.93 5.81
CA ARG A 150 7.09 -10.58 5.25
C ARG A 150 6.81 -9.50 6.29
N MET A 151 5.77 -9.66 7.12
CA MET A 151 5.46 -8.74 8.22
C MET A 151 6.58 -8.70 9.25
N ARG A 152 7.08 -9.88 9.68
CA ARG A 152 8.19 -9.96 10.63
C ARG A 152 9.43 -9.24 10.12
N TYR A 153 9.81 -9.48 8.86
CA TYR A 153 10.97 -8.82 8.27
C TYR A 153 10.74 -7.33 8.05
N ALA A 154 9.52 -6.90 7.72
CA ALA A 154 9.17 -5.49 7.64
C ALA A 154 9.44 -4.77 8.97
N ILE A 155 8.96 -5.33 10.09
CA ILE A 155 9.17 -4.77 11.42
C ILE A 155 10.67 -4.73 11.80
N LEU A 156 11.41 -5.80 11.49
CA LEU A 156 12.85 -5.85 11.75
C LEU A 156 13.62 -4.79 10.94
N ASN A 157 13.29 -4.64 9.66
CA ASN A 157 13.90 -3.64 8.79
C ASN A 157 13.55 -2.22 9.23
N MET A 158 12.29 -1.95 9.58
CA MET A 158 11.87 -0.63 10.09
C MET A 158 12.61 -0.28 11.38
N ARG A 159 12.73 -1.22 12.32
CA ARG A 159 13.48 -1.00 13.57
C ARG A 159 14.96 -0.72 13.31
N ARG A 160 15.58 -1.42 12.37
CA ARG A 160 16.97 -1.19 11.97
C ARG A 160 17.13 0.22 11.39
N MET A 161 16.32 0.58 10.40
CA MET A 161 16.36 1.90 9.77
C MET A 161 16.06 3.04 10.75
N ALA A 162 15.14 2.83 11.70
CA ALA A 162 14.85 3.81 12.75
C ALA A 162 16.08 4.08 13.62
N ARG A 163 16.84 3.05 14.01
CA ARG A 163 18.08 3.21 14.78
C ARG A 163 19.16 3.94 13.96
N GLU A 164 19.34 3.56 12.70
CA GLU A 164 20.32 4.16 11.80
C GLU A 164 20.03 5.65 11.55
N ASN A 165 18.76 6.04 11.50
CA ASN A 165 18.33 7.42 11.27
C ASN A 165 18.07 8.23 12.56
N GLY A 166 18.35 7.67 13.73
CA GLY A 166 18.12 8.34 15.02
C GLY A 166 16.65 8.62 15.35
N VAL A 167 15.72 7.93 14.70
CA VAL A 167 14.28 8.04 14.94
C VAL A 167 13.95 7.26 16.22
N LEU A 168 13.63 8.00 17.30
CA LEU A 168 13.17 7.42 18.54
C LEU A 168 11.73 6.92 18.37
N LEU A 169 11.58 5.67 17.95
CA LEU A 169 10.30 4.98 18.09
C LEU A 169 10.12 4.65 19.57
N GLN A 170 9.43 5.52 20.31
CA GLN A 170 8.99 5.19 21.66
C GLN A 170 8.07 3.98 21.58
N THR A 171 8.58 2.85 22.03
CA THR A 171 7.78 1.65 22.25
C THR A 171 6.94 1.93 23.50
N VAL A 172 5.63 2.14 23.33
CA VAL A 172 4.65 2.05 24.41
C VAL A 172 4.48 0.59 24.77
#